data_5277c01cda1953a74a7cb92e04f9620e
#
_entry.id   5277c01cda1953a74a7cb92e04f9620e
#
_cell.length_a   1.000
_cell.length_b   1.000
_cell.length_c   1.000
_cell.angle_alpha   90.00
_cell.angle_beta   90.00
_cell.angle_gamma   90.00
#
_symmetry.space_group_name_H-M   'P 1'
#
loop_
_entity.id
_entity.type
_entity.pdbx_description
1 polymer ?
#
loop_
_entity_poly.entity_id
_entity_poly.type
_entity_poly.pdbx_seq_one_letter_code
_entity_poly.pdbx_strand_id
1 'polypeptide(L)'
;MSRAYPERCCAVLFLLLAACDYNVPVPASVEFSADQVRLTITRVATDLFLSRHNLRLKVVGPGGCSAEDELFPNTGYASRRNLYQAGKGVLYVVGQFDARVIDVPHCTITLAEFRTLDRYVTFLGSFDENEQKHWTYFSASQRPELPFEKR
;
A
#
# COMPACT_ATOMS: atom_id res chain seq x y z
N MET A 1 -23.92 17.48 60.26
CA MET A 1 -22.62 17.73 59.59
C MET A 1 -22.40 16.66 58.55
N SER A 2 -22.78 16.95 57.32
CA SER A 2 -22.71 16.00 56.18
C SER A 2 -21.57 16.45 55.28
N ARG A 3 -20.52 15.62 55.15
CA ARG A 3 -19.37 15.94 54.29
C ARG A 3 -19.66 15.36 52.88
N ALA A 4 -19.81 16.25 51.90
CA ALA A 4 -19.81 15.91 50.50
C ALA A 4 -18.39 15.57 50.02
N TYR A 5 -18.18 14.41 49.44
CA TYR A 5 -16.96 14.05 48.70
C TYR A 5 -17.12 14.44 47.23
N PRO A 6 -16.13 15.06 46.60
CA PRO A 6 -16.27 15.52 45.23
C PRO A 6 -16.04 14.36 44.24
N GLU A 7 -17.02 14.18 43.34
CA GLU A 7 -16.94 13.34 42.14
C GLU A 7 -15.93 13.92 41.11
N ARG A 8 -14.66 13.65 41.25
CA ARG A 8 -13.64 14.12 40.30
C ARG A 8 -12.73 13.04 39.71
N CYS A 9 -13.02 11.77 39.89
CA CYS A 9 -12.14 10.67 39.41
C CYS A 9 -12.55 10.00 38.10
N CYS A 10 -13.71 10.31 37.50
CA CYS A 10 -14.13 9.60 36.27
C CYS A 10 -13.69 10.23 34.94
N ALA A 11 -13.17 11.46 34.93
CA ALA A 11 -12.82 12.15 33.69
C ALA A 11 -11.46 11.76 33.09
N VAL A 12 -10.58 11.15 33.85
CA VAL A 12 -9.21 10.81 33.39
C VAL A 12 -9.14 9.47 32.67
N LEU A 13 -10.12 8.58 32.89
CA LEU A 13 -10.11 7.22 32.33
C LEU A 13 -10.54 7.17 30.85
N PHE A 14 -11.26 8.17 30.34
CA PHE A 14 -11.73 8.20 28.96
C PHE A 14 -10.68 8.69 27.95
N LEU A 15 -9.61 9.33 28.37
CA LEU A 15 -8.53 9.81 27.48
C LEU A 15 -7.51 8.72 27.09
N LEU A 16 -7.53 7.57 27.73
CA LEU A 16 -6.59 6.48 27.45
C LEU A 16 -7.08 5.49 26.38
N LEU A 17 -8.31 5.61 25.90
CA LEU A 17 -8.87 4.69 24.90
C LEU A 17 -8.70 5.16 23.44
N ALA A 18 -8.21 6.36 23.21
CA ALA A 18 -8.01 6.92 21.86
C ALA A 18 -6.65 6.54 21.22
N ALA A 19 -5.84 5.71 21.84
CA ALA A 19 -4.47 5.43 21.40
C ALA A 19 -4.31 4.07 20.68
N CYS A 20 -5.40 3.41 20.24
CA CYS A 20 -5.33 2.03 19.73
C CYS A 20 -5.42 1.87 18.21
N ASP A 21 -5.38 2.94 17.40
CA ASP A 21 -5.45 2.81 15.93
C ASP A 21 -4.09 2.64 15.25
N TYR A 22 -3.06 2.34 15.99
CA TYR A 22 -1.66 2.28 15.56
C TYR A 22 -1.40 1.01 14.81
N ASN A 23 -1.86 0.14 14.40
CA ASN A 23 -1.53 -1.04 13.58
C ASN A 23 -2.68 -1.47 12.66
N VAL A 24 -3.61 -0.56 12.39
CA VAL A 24 -4.73 -0.88 11.53
C VAL A 24 -4.24 -0.99 10.09
N PRO A 25 -4.44 -2.15 9.43
CA PRO A 25 -4.10 -2.29 8.03
C PRO A 25 -4.96 -1.36 7.16
N VAL A 26 -4.31 -0.59 6.29
CA VAL A 26 -4.99 0.30 5.34
C VAL A 26 -4.78 -0.24 3.94
N PRO A 27 -5.77 -0.93 3.33
CA PRO A 27 -5.68 -1.45 1.99
C PRO A 27 -6.03 -0.38 0.95
N ALA A 28 -5.36 -0.43 -0.21
CA ALA A 28 -5.78 0.21 -1.45
C ALA A 28 -5.82 -0.86 -2.54
N SER A 29 -6.85 -0.86 -3.38
CA SER A 29 -7.05 -1.89 -4.38
C SER A 29 -7.35 -1.31 -5.75
N VAL A 30 -6.98 -2.05 -6.79
CA VAL A 30 -7.39 -1.82 -8.18
C VAL A 30 -7.80 -3.14 -8.81
N GLU A 31 -8.83 -3.09 -9.66
CA GLU A 31 -9.29 -4.23 -10.45
C GLU A 31 -9.13 -3.95 -11.94
N PHE A 32 -8.58 -4.91 -12.65
CA PHE A 32 -8.51 -4.94 -14.11
C PHE A 32 -9.46 -6.00 -14.64
N SER A 33 -10.63 -5.56 -15.08
CA SER A 33 -11.70 -6.46 -15.53
C SER A 33 -11.30 -7.30 -16.74
N ALA A 34 -10.44 -6.75 -17.61
CA ALA A 34 -9.96 -7.46 -18.80
C ALA A 34 -9.14 -8.71 -18.46
N ASP A 35 -8.37 -8.66 -17.40
CA ASP A 35 -7.50 -9.74 -16.93
C ASP A 35 -8.08 -10.48 -15.72
N GLN A 36 -9.25 -10.07 -15.22
CA GLN A 36 -9.90 -10.59 -14.01
C GLN A 36 -8.95 -10.61 -12.81
N VAL A 37 -8.12 -9.58 -12.68
CA VAL A 37 -7.11 -9.47 -11.61
C VAL A 37 -7.43 -8.31 -10.68
N ARG A 38 -7.31 -8.56 -9.38
CA ARG A 38 -7.34 -7.56 -8.33
C ARG A 38 -5.99 -7.49 -7.64
N LEU A 39 -5.45 -6.30 -7.57
CA LEU A 39 -4.25 -5.97 -6.81
C LEU A 39 -4.63 -5.17 -5.58
N THR A 40 -4.09 -5.55 -4.43
CA THR A 40 -4.26 -4.82 -3.17
C THR A 40 -2.90 -4.60 -2.56
N ILE A 41 -2.57 -3.36 -2.23
CA ILE A 41 -1.42 -3.05 -1.39
C ILE A 41 -1.92 -2.55 -0.04
N THR A 42 -1.62 -3.31 1.00
CA THR A 42 -1.97 -2.99 2.38
C THR A 42 -0.78 -2.33 3.05
N ARG A 43 -1.03 -1.21 3.71
CA ARG A 43 -0.06 -0.46 4.49
C ARG A 43 -0.38 -0.59 5.98
N VAL A 44 0.63 -0.93 6.79
CA VAL A 44 0.51 -1.04 8.24
C VAL A 44 1.57 -0.16 8.87
N ALA A 45 1.18 0.81 9.69
CA ALA A 45 2.12 1.66 10.42
C ALA A 45 2.93 0.82 11.42
N THR A 46 4.25 1.01 11.45
CA THR A 46 5.17 0.30 12.36
C THR A 46 5.75 1.19 13.45
N ASP A 47 5.49 2.48 13.38
CA ASP A 47 6.01 3.46 14.33
C ASP A 47 4.97 4.57 14.53
N LEU A 48 4.76 4.97 15.79
CA LEU A 48 3.80 6.01 16.16
C LEU A 48 4.22 7.42 15.75
N PHE A 49 5.53 7.65 15.66
CA PHE A 49 6.10 8.99 15.48
C PHE A 49 6.78 9.18 14.13
N LEU A 50 7.15 8.07 13.49
CA LEU A 50 7.84 8.08 12.21
C LEU A 50 6.91 7.52 11.14
N SER A 51 6.91 8.11 9.96
CA SER A 51 6.14 7.63 8.80
C SER A 51 6.74 6.33 8.25
N ARG A 52 6.76 5.28 9.09
CA ARG A 52 7.24 3.95 8.74
C ARG A 52 6.06 3.00 8.58
N HIS A 53 6.08 2.25 7.51
CA HIS A 53 5.01 1.31 7.19
C HIS A 53 5.57 0.01 6.62
N ASN A 54 5.03 -1.11 7.03
CA ASN A 54 5.15 -2.36 6.30
C ASN A 54 4.13 -2.35 5.16
N LEU A 55 4.55 -2.85 4.02
CA LEU A 55 3.72 -2.94 2.82
C LEU A 55 3.58 -4.39 2.41
N ARG A 56 2.35 -4.83 2.13
CA ARG A 56 2.04 -6.17 1.63
C ARG A 56 1.25 -6.08 0.34
N LEU A 57 1.73 -6.76 -0.68
CA LEU A 57 1.05 -6.92 -1.96
C LEU A 57 0.27 -8.22 -1.94
N LYS A 58 -1.02 -8.13 -2.31
CA LYS A 58 -1.88 -9.28 -2.58
C LYS A 58 -2.40 -9.19 -4.00
N VAL A 59 -2.33 -10.29 -4.70
CA VAL A 59 -2.88 -10.49 -6.05
C VAL A 59 -3.95 -11.55 -5.97
N VAL A 60 -5.11 -11.28 -6.56
CA VAL A 60 -6.16 -12.27 -6.78
C VAL A 60 -6.38 -12.30 -8.28
N GLY A 61 -6.09 -13.44 -8.90
CA GLY A 61 -6.18 -13.63 -10.34
C GLY A 61 -7.41 -14.44 -10.78
N PRO A 62 -7.46 -14.80 -12.05
CA PRO A 62 -8.53 -15.60 -12.62
C PRO A 62 -8.73 -16.93 -11.88
N GLY A 63 -9.97 -17.38 -11.77
CA GLY A 63 -10.28 -18.64 -11.08
C GLY A 63 -10.10 -18.60 -9.55
N GLY A 64 -9.90 -17.41 -8.97
CA GLY A 64 -9.75 -17.26 -7.53
C GLY A 64 -8.36 -17.61 -6.98
N CYS A 65 -7.35 -17.77 -7.85
CA CYS A 65 -5.98 -17.92 -7.40
C CYS A 65 -5.51 -16.68 -6.62
N SER A 66 -4.66 -16.86 -5.62
CA SER A 66 -4.16 -15.78 -4.80
C SER A 66 -2.67 -15.95 -4.48
N ALA A 67 -1.93 -14.85 -4.59
CA ALA A 67 -0.53 -14.77 -4.15
C ALA A 67 -0.34 -13.53 -3.28
N GLU A 68 0.58 -13.62 -2.31
CA GLU A 68 0.95 -12.50 -1.45
C GLU A 68 2.47 -12.41 -1.33
N ASP A 69 2.99 -11.19 -1.23
CA ASP A 69 4.41 -10.93 -0.97
C ASP A 69 4.58 -9.65 -0.15
N GLU A 70 5.65 -9.59 0.61
CA GLU A 70 6.03 -8.39 1.34
C GLU A 70 6.86 -7.49 0.42
N LEU A 71 6.46 -6.22 0.33
CA LEU A 71 7.23 -5.20 -0.34
C LEU A 71 8.27 -4.63 0.62
N PHE A 72 9.34 -4.05 0.06
CA PHE A 72 10.33 -3.38 0.89
C PHE A 72 9.64 -2.33 1.79
N PRO A 73 9.90 -2.35 3.11
CA PRO A 73 9.23 -1.45 4.03
C PRO A 73 9.51 0.01 3.67
N ASN A 74 8.51 0.85 3.84
CA ASN A 74 8.69 2.28 3.75
C ASN A 74 9.41 2.81 5.00
N THR A 75 10.64 3.26 4.84
CA THR A 75 11.45 3.86 5.91
C THR A 75 11.44 5.39 5.88
N GLY A 76 10.36 6.02 5.46
CA GLY A 76 10.26 7.49 5.36
C GLY A 76 9.30 7.93 4.25
N TYR A 77 9.75 8.70 3.29
CA TYR A 77 8.88 9.43 2.35
C TYR A 77 8.43 8.65 1.11
N ALA A 78 8.84 7.39 0.91
CA ALA A 78 8.64 6.68 -0.34
C ALA A 78 7.74 5.44 -0.21
N SER A 79 6.50 5.64 0.27
CA SER A 79 5.49 4.57 0.26
C SER A 79 4.91 4.31 -1.14
N ARG A 80 5.00 5.29 -2.06
CA ARG A 80 4.43 5.16 -3.40
C ARG A 80 4.92 3.90 -4.12
N ARG A 81 3.99 3.23 -4.77
CA ARG A 81 4.23 2.10 -5.66
C ARG A 81 3.60 2.38 -7.01
N ASN A 82 4.42 2.49 -8.04
CA ASN A 82 3.95 2.63 -9.41
C ASN A 82 3.58 1.26 -9.95
N LEU A 83 2.50 1.22 -10.74
CA LEU A 83 2.01 0.01 -11.39
C LEU A 83 2.16 0.17 -12.90
N TYR A 84 2.75 -0.85 -13.53
CA TYR A 84 2.96 -0.90 -14.96
C TYR A 84 2.48 -2.24 -15.52
N GLN A 85 2.14 -2.24 -16.81
CA GLN A 85 1.87 -3.44 -17.58
C GLN A 85 3.00 -3.67 -18.60
N ALA A 86 3.52 -4.88 -18.63
CA ALA A 86 4.50 -5.34 -19.60
C ALA A 86 3.94 -6.52 -20.39
N GLY A 87 3.35 -6.24 -21.53
CA GLY A 87 2.70 -7.30 -22.31
C GLY A 87 1.43 -7.85 -21.65
N LYS A 88 0.93 -8.97 -22.18
CA LYS A 88 -0.33 -9.56 -21.73
C LYS A 88 -0.12 -10.39 -20.46
N GLY A 89 -0.82 -10.00 -19.39
CA GLY A 89 -0.82 -10.76 -18.13
C GLY A 89 0.42 -10.61 -17.28
N VAL A 90 1.32 -9.63 -17.58
CA VAL A 90 2.49 -9.34 -16.76
C VAL A 90 2.39 -7.93 -16.23
N LEU A 91 2.44 -7.79 -14.90
CA LEU A 91 2.40 -6.50 -14.22
C LEU A 91 3.66 -6.29 -13.40
N TYR A 92 4.05 -5.03 -13.25
CA TYR A 92 5.15 -4.62 -12.35
C TYR A 92 4.63 -3.67 -11.29
N VAL A 93 4.94 -3.98 -10.04
CA VAL A 93 4.78 -3.05 -8.90
C VAL A 93 6.17 -2.56 -8.53
N VAL A 94 6.41 -1.27 -8.75
CA VAL A 94 7.73 -0.65 -8.59
C VAL A 94 7.70 0.36 -7.46
N GLY A 95 8.60 0.21 -6.51
CA GLY A 95 8.90 1.16 -5.45
C GLY A 95 10.24 1.86 -5.68
N GLN A 96 10.63 2.69 -4.73
CA GLN A 96 11.92 3.38 -4.78
C GLN A 96 13.11 2.42 -4.65
N PHE A 97 12.94 1.30 -3.93
CA PHE A 97 14.02 0.38 -3.57
C PHE A 97 13.79 -1.05 -4.03
N ASP A 98 12.60 -1.37 -4.50
CA ASP A 98 12.24 -2.71 -4.92
C ASP A 98 11.25 -2.69 -6.09
N ALA A 99 11.21 -3.78 -6.81
CA ALA A 99 10.19 -4.04 -7.82
C ALA A 99 9.73 -5.51 -7.74
N ARG A 100 8.44 -5.74 -8.01
CA ARG A 100 7.85 -7.07 -8.11
C ARG A 100 7.29 -7.27 -9.50
N VAL A 101 7.54 -8.46 -10.06
CA VAL A 101 6.86 -8.95 -11.26
C VAL A 101 5.69 -9.82 -10.82
N ILE A 102 4.54 -9.58 -11.39
CA ILE A 102 3.33 -10.36 -11.21
C ILE A 102 3.03 -11.05 -12.53
N ASP A 103 3.08 -12.37 -12.54
CA ASP A 103 2.60 -13.19 -13.63
C ASP A 103 1.15 -13.58 -13.32
N VAL A 104 0.21 -12.91 -13.96
CA VAL A 104 -1.23 -13.07 -13.70
C VAL A 104 -1.74 -14.48 -14.08
N PRO A 105 -1.40 -15.03 -15.26
CA PRO A 105 -1.78 -16.39 -15.62
C PRO A 105 -1.35 -17.47 -14.63
N HIS A 106 -0.16 -17.34 -14.06
CA HIS A 106 0.41 -18.31 -13.11
C HIS A 106 0.19 -17.94 -11.65
N CYS A 107 -0.38 -16.74 -11.40
CA CYS A 107 -0.64 -16.22 -10.07
C CYS A 107 0.61 -16.22 -9.19
N THR A 108 1.74 -15.73 -9.72
CA THR A 108 3.00 -15.67 -9.00
C THR A 108 3.50 -14.24 -8.85
N ILE A 109 4.21 -13.99 -7.76
CA ILE A 109 4.89 -12.73 -7.49
C ILE A 109 6.36 -13.05 -7.31
N THR A 110 7.25 -12.36 -8.05
CA THR A 110 8.69 -12.54 -7.94
C THR A 110 9.40 -11.19 -7.83
N LEU A 111 10.58 -11.19 -7.23
CA LEU A 111 11.45 -10.01 -7.19
C LEU A 111 11.95 -9.71 -8.61
N ALA A 112 11.79 -8.47 -9.04
CA ALA A 112 12.35 -8.01 -10.32
C ALA A 112 13.72 -7.39 -10.10
N GLU A 113 14.63 -7.66 -11.01
CA GLU A 113 15.85 -6.86 -11.12
C GLU A 113 15.51 -5.52 -11.76
N PHE A 114 15.99 -4.40 -11.19
CA PHE A 114 15.73 -3.05 -11.71
C PHE A 114 16.19 -2.84 -13.18
N ARG A 115 17.06 -3.72 -13.67
CA ARG A 115 17.54 -3.71 -15.07
C ARG A 115 16.52 -4.24 -16.07
N THR A 116 15.49 -4.92 -15.62
CA THR A 116 14.50 -5.60 -16.48
C THR A 116 13.19 -4.83 -16.65
N LEU A 117 13.09 -3.61 -16.12
CA LEU A 117 12.02 -2.68 -16.49
C LEU A 117 12.28 -2.24 -17.94
N ASP A 118 11.86 -3.09 -18.84
CA ASP A 118 12.00 -2.91 -20.26
C ASP A 118 11.33 -1.61 -20.76
N ARG A 119 11.85 -1.08 -21.86
CA ARG A 119 11.39 0.13 -22.54
C ARG A 119 9.93 0.06 -23.06
N TYR A 120 9.24 -1.03 -22.83
CA TYR A 120 7.89 -1.35 -23.34
C TYR A 120 6.85 -1.57 -22.25
N VAL A 121 6.98 -0.86 -21.13
CA VAL A 121 5.96 -0.90 -20.07
C VAL A 121 4.99 0.28 -20.22
N THR A 122 3.72 0.02 -19.96
CA THR A 122 2.69 1.05 -19.90
C THR A 122 2.38 1.36 -18.44
N PHE A 123 2.47 2.63 -18.05
CA PHE A 123 2.07 3.10 -16.74
C PHE A 123 0.55 3.00 -16.58
N LEU A 124 0.09 2.27 -15.58
CA LEU A 124 -1.32 2.08 -15.28
C LEU A 124 -1.81 3.01 -14.16
N GLY A 125 -0.92 3.39 -13.25
CA GLY A 125 -1.25 4.22 -12.11
C GLY A 125 -0.30 4.01 -10.94
N SER A 126 -0.68 4.53 -9.78
CA SER A 126 0.13 4.41 -8.57
C SER A 126 -0.72 4.25 -7.31
N PHE A 127 -0.20 3.47 -6.37
CA PHE A 127 -0.66 3.45 -4.98
C PHE A 127 0.12 4.53 -4.21
N ASP A 128 -0.58 5.47 -3.60
CA ASP A 128 0.03 6.60 -2.90
C ASP A 128 -0.94 7.22 -1.89
N GLU A 129 -0.47 8.16 -1.11
CA GLU A 129 -1.32 9.00 -0.28
C GLU A 129 -1.98 10.10 -1.11
N ASN A 130 -3.25 10.37 -0.81
CA ASN A 130 -3.93 11.57 -1.29
C ASN A 130 -3.58 12.79 -0.42
N GLU A 131 -4.17 13.95 -0.71
CA GLU A 131 -3.95 15.19 0.05
C GLU A 131 -4.36 15.07 1.52
N GLN A 132 -5.33 14.21 1.83
CA GLN A 132 -5.80 13.92 3.18
C GLN A 132 -4.99 12.79 3.87
N LYS A 133 -3.87 12.37 3.30
CA LYS A 133 -3.01 11.27 3.79
C LYS A 133 -3.66 9.89 3.79
N HIS A 134 -4.76 9.72 3.04
CA HIS A 134 -5.36 8.41 2.85
C HIS A 134 -4.61 7.62 1.78
N TRP A 135 -4.29 6.37 2.09
CA TRP A 135 -3.69 5.42 1.16
C TRP A 135 -4.70 5.00 0.09
N THR A 136 -4.40 5.21 -1.18
CA THR A 136 -5.32 4.94 -2.27
C THR A 136 -4.60 4.61 -3.58
N TYR A 137 -5.36 4.11 -4.56
CA TYR A 137 -4.88 3.93 -5.94
C TYR A 137 -5.34 5.10 -6.81
N PHE A 138 -4.42 5.62 -7.60
CA PHE A 138 -4.67 6.61 -8.65
C PHE A 138 -4.38 6.00 -10.00
N SER A 139 -5.36 5.99 -10.91
CA SER A 139 -5.12 5.58 -12.30
C SER A 139 -4.22 6.58 -13.03
N ALA A 140 -3.62 6.16 -14.14
CA ALA A 140 -2.80 7.02 -14.99
C ALA A 140 -3.56 8.25 -15.52
N SER A 141 -4.90 8.16 -15.66
CA SER A 141 -5.75 9.28 -16.05
C SER A 141 -6.00 10.27 -14.90
N GLN A 142 -5.93 9.85 -13.66
CA GLN A 142 -6.13 10.69 -12.47
C GLN A 142 -4.82 11.36 -12.02
N ARG A 143 -3.71 10.67 -12.17
CA ARG A 143 -2.40 11.18 -11.78
C ARG A 143 -1.32 10.71 -12.78
N PRO A 144 -0.51 11.62 -13.34
CA PRO A 144 0.60 11.24 -14.20
C PRO A 144 1.66 10.45 -13.41
N GLU A 145 2.48 9.73 -14.15
CA GLU A 145 3.65 9.07 -13.55
C GLU A 145 4.57 10.09 -12.88
N LEU A 146 4.86 9.87 -11.62
CA LEU A 146 5.82 10.67 -10.87
C LEU A 146 7.12 9.88 -10.73
N PRO A 147 8.27 10.46 -11.07
CA PRO A 147 9.56 9.79 -10.88
C PRO A 147 9.85 9.58 -9.40
N PHE A 148 10.62 8.54 -9.09
CA PHE A 148 11.22 8.41 -7.76
C PHE A 148 12.38 9.38 -7.62
N GLU A 149 12.56 9.95 -6.44
CA GLU A 149 13.70 10.84 -6.18
C GLU A 149 15.01 10.08 -6.39
N LYS A 150 15.88 10.65 -7.20
CA LYS A 150 17.26 10.17 -7.31
C LYS A 150 17.99 10.60 -6.03
N ARG A 151 18.40 9.63 -5.23
CA ARG A 151 19.36 9.85 -4.15
C ARG A 151 20.79 9.72 -4.63
#